data_dd1885c2700b542fbefeb7dab6a735fb
#
_entry.id   dd1885c2700b542fbefeb7dab6a735fb
#
_cell.length_a   1.000
_cell.length_b   1.000
_cell.length_c   1.000
_cell.angle_alpha   90.00
_cell.angle_beta   90.00
_cell.angle_gamma   90.00
#
_symmetry.space_group_name_H-M   'P 1'
#
loop_
_entity.id
_entity.type
_entity.pdbx_description
1 polymer ?
#
loop_
_entity_poly.entity_id
_entity_poly.type
_entity_poly.pdbx_seq_one_letter_code
_entity_poly.pdbx_strand_id
1 'polypeptide(L)'
;IDGGGIRGIIPGTILIYIENKLQEVSGNPNARIADYFDLIAGTSTGGILSCCYLLKNKTNDNPKYTASQIVDLYLEHGEEIFKNTLFHKIRAVGGILDEKYPKKGMQKVLKKYMGDALLSDLLKPTLITAYEIEKRKAHFFTQHDAVKSGNNFLVREVAESTASAPTYFECARIKDDLNRDYTLVDGGLFANNPTLCAYAEARNLFKKEDAQTAVTASDMLILSLGTGSNKKIYPYHKAKNWGMAEWVKPVIDIMMSGVAETVDYQVRQIYDAIGCPDQYVRIEATLPSTVNNEMDDASPENMQALKMHGEALTETCKKEIDKFIKKLVLATPHDLLA
;
A
#
# COMPACT_ATOMS: atom_id res chain seq x y z
N ILE A 1 0.65 -4.17 1.83
CA ILE A 1 1.56 -3.45 0.91
C ILE A 1 1.96 -2.15 1.58
N ASP A 2 3.26 -1.88 1.68
CA ASP A 2 3.82 -0.70 2.36
C ASP A 2 3.62 0.61 1.60
N GLY A 3 3.77 1.72 2.33
CA GLY A 3 3.88 3.05 1.77
C GLY A 3 5.26 3.34 1.17
N GLY A 4 5.35 4.31 0.24
CA GLY A 4 6.62 4.68 -0.39
C GLY A 4 6.54 5.52 -1.66
N GLY A 5 5.44 6.20 -1.94
CA GLY A 5 5.28 7.09 -3.09
C GLY A 5 5.47 6.37 -4.44
N ILE A 6 6.27 6.93 -5.35
CA ILE A 6 6.53 6.33 -6.67
C ILE A 6 7.14 4.92 -6.59
N ARG A 7 7.79 4.57 -5.47
CA ARG A 7 8.39 3.25 -5.26
C ARG A 7 7.36 2.11 -5.16
N GLY A 8 6.05 2.42 -5.14
CA GLY A 8 4.96 1.45 -5.33
C GLY A 8 5.07 0.62 -6.61
N ILE A 9 5.87 1.06 -7.58
CA ILE A 9 6.23 0.28 -8.77
C ILE A 9 6.89 -1.04 -8.39
N ILE A 10 7.71 -1.09 -7.33
CA ILE A 10 8.41 -2.32 -6.90
C ILE A 10 7.41 -3.42 -6.48
N PRO A 11 6.55 -3.23 -5.44
CA PRO A 11 5.57 -4.23 -5.06
C PRO A 11 4.56 -4.51 -6.19
N GLY A 12 4.21 -3.50 -6.99
CA GLY A 12 3.37 -3.69 -8.17
C GLY A 12 3.99 -4.67 -9.17
N THR A 13 5.30 -4.55 -9.44
CA THR A 13 6.04 -5.45 -10.35
C THR A 13 6.12 -6.88 -9.79
N ILE A 14 6.33 -7.04 -8.49
CA ILE A 14 6.28 -8.35 -7.82
C ILE A 14 4.87 -8.96 -7.97
N LEU A 15 3.83 -8.16 -7.84
CA LEU A 15 2.44 -8.63 -7.99
C LEU A 15 2.08 -8.99 -9.43
N ILE A 16 2.73 -8.41 -10.45
CA ILE A 16 2.62 -8.90 -11.84
C ILE A 16 3.11 -10.35 -11.94
N TYR A 17 4.28 -10.64 -11.37
CA TYR A 17 4.80 -12.00 -11.36
C TYR A 17 3.87 -12.97 -10.61
N ILE A 18 3.37 -12.55 -9.44
CA ILE A 18 2.45 -13.36 -8.64
C ILE A 18 1.17 -13.66 -9.42
N GLU A 19 0.55 -12.65 -10.05
CA GLU A 19 -0.68 -12.86 -10.85
C GLU A 19 -0.44 -13.83 -12.01
N ASN A 20 0.65 -13.67 -12.76
CA ASN A 20 1.00 -14.60 -13.84
C ASN A 20 1.24 -16.02 -13.32
N LYS A 21 1.88 -16.15 -12.15
CA LYS A 21 2.14 -17.47 -11.56
C LYS A 21 0.87 -18.12 -10.99
N LEU A 22 -0.06 -17.35 -10.47
CA LEU A 22 -1.39 -17.81 -10.07
C LEU A 22 -2.15 -18.35 -11.29
N GLN A 23 -2.12 -17.67 -12.43
CA GLN A 23 -2.73 -18.13 -13.69
C GLN A 23 -2.11 -19.44 -14.15
N GLU A 24 -0.78 -19.56 -14.10
CA GLU A 24 -0.06 -20.78 -14.48
C GLU A 24 -0.44 -21.97 -13.57
N VAL A 25 -0.36 -21.77 -12.25
CA VAL A 25 -0.55 -22.87 -11.28
C VAL A 25 -2.01 -23.30 -11.18
N SER A 26 -2.95 -22.37 -11.29
CA SER A 26 -4.39 -22.68 -11.26
C SER A 26 -4.94 -23.19 -12.61
N GLY A 27 -4.19 -22.97 -13.71
CA GLY A 27 -4.70 -23.23 -15.06
C GLY A 27 -5.79 -22.25 -15.52
N ASN A 28 -6.07 -21.18 -14.75
CA ASN A 28 -7.05 -20.15 -15.06
C ASN A 28 -6.36 -18.88 -15.58
N PRO A 29 -6.41 -18.59 -16.90
CA PRO A 29 -5.77 -17.41 -17.49
C PRO A 29 -6.42 -16.08 -17.04
N ASN A 30 -7.59 -16.14 -16.43
CA ASN A 30 -8.30 -14.98 -15.92
C ASN A 30 -8.11 -14.77 -14.42
N ALA A 31 -7.33 -15.61 -13.74
CA ALA A 31 -7.04 -15.46 -12.32
C ALA A 31 -6.43 -14.07 -12.01
N ARG A 32 -6.87 -13.46 -10.95
CA ARG A 32 -6.44 -12.13 -10.48
C ARG A 32 -6.03 -12.20 -9.01
N ILE A 33 -5.29 -11.20 -8.56
CA ILE A 33 -4.86 -11.07 -7.16
C ILE A 33 -6.06 -11.17 -6.20
N ALA A 34 -7.16 -10.49 -6.49
CA ALA A 34 -8.36 -10.49 -5.65
C ALA A 34 -9.02 -11.87 -5.48
N ASP A 35 -8.78 -12.81 -6.38
CA ASP A 35 -9.40 -14.15 -6.30
C ASP A 35 -8.76 -15.03 -5.21
N TYR A 36 -7.51 -14.73 -4.83
CA TYR A 36 -6.70 -15.57 -3.94
C TYR A 36 -6.44 -14.96 -2.57
N PHE A 37 -6.68 -13.67 -2.37
CA PHE A 37 -6.46 -13.01 -1.09
C PHE A 37 -7.80 -12.63 -0.45
N ASP A 38 -8.01 -13.06 0.80
CA ASP A 38 -9.24 -12.78 1.56
C ASP A 38 -9.28 -11.38 2.14
N LEU A 39 -8.10 -10.77 2.36
CA LEU A 39 -7.93 -9.40 2.83
C LEU A 39 -6.69 -8.79 2.19
N ILE A 40 -6.82 -7.57 1.67
CA ILE A 40 -5.69 -6.80 1.16
C ILE A 40 -5.59 -5.49 1.94
N ALA A 41 -4.41 -5.23 2.51
CA ALA A 41 -4.14 -4.02 3.26
C ALA A 41 -3.03 -3.18 2.62
N GLY A 42 -3.16 -1.86 2.74
CA GLY A 42 -2.20 -0.95 2.16
C GLY A 42 -2.09 0.38 2.88
N THR A 43 -0.90 0.98 2.78
CA THR A 43 -0.61 2.33 3.26
C THR A 43 -0.10 3.17 2.10
N SER A 44 -0.57 4.42 1.97
CA SER A 44 -0.08 5.35 0.94
C SER A 44 -0.17 4.74 -0.47
N THR A 45 0.92 4.65 -1.19
CA THR A 45 0.98 3.96 -2.49
C THR A 45 0.49 2.51 -2.42
N GLY A 46 0.78 1.79 -1.32
CA GLY A 46 0.24 0.44 -1.08
C GLY A 46 -1.29 0.45 -0.94
N GLY A 47 -1.86 1.51 -0.38
CA GLY A 47 -3.32 1.72 -0.32
C GLY A 47 -3.92 1.95 -1.71
N ILE A 48 -3.25 2.74 -2.57
CA ILE A 48 -3.67 2.93 -3.97
C ILE A 48 -3.67 1.58 -4.71
N LEU A 49 -2.58 0.81 -4.59
CA LEU A 49 -2.47 -0.53 -5.19
C LEU A 49 -3.59 -1.45 -4.69
N SER A 50 -3.79 -1.53 -3.37
CA SER A 50 -4.83 -2.36 -2.75
C SER A 50 -6.23 -2.02 -3.27
N CYS A 51 -6.56 -0.73 -3.33
CA CYS A 51 -7.82 -0.28 -3.92
C CYS A 51 -7.96 -0.71 -5.39
N CYS A 52 -6.91 -0.53 -6.21
CA CYS A 52 -6.95 -0.89 -7.62
C CYS A 52 -7.14 -2.40 -7.86
N TYR A 53 -6.46 -3.26 -7.07
CA TYR A 53 -6.63 -4.72 -7.17
C TYR A 53 -8.05 -5.18 -6.82
N LEU A 54 -8.75 -4.43 -5.97
CA LEU A 54 -10.08 -4.79 -5.48
C LEU A 54 -11.22 -4.06 -6.20
N LEU A 55 -10.92 -3.15 -7.13
CA LEU A 55 -11.96 -2.50 -7.92
C LEU A 55 -12.71 -3.51 -8.78
N LYS A 56 -14.04 -3.45 -8.70
CA LYS A 56 -14.96 -4.27 -9.46
C LYS A 56 -15.15 -3.73 -10.88
N ASN A 57 -15.24 -4.60 -11.84
CA ASN A 57 -15.68 -4.25 -13.18
C ASN A 57 -17.19 -3.92 -13.17
N LYS A 58 -17.62 -2.91 -13.93
CA LYS A 58 -19.04 -2.51 -13.96
C LYS A 58 -19.96 -3.51 -14.65
N THR A 59 -19.43 -4.40 -15.46
CA THR A 59 -20.21 -5.33 -16.27
C THR A 59 -20.30 -6.74 -15.69
N ASN A 60 -19.40 -7.08 -14.79
CA ASN A 60 -19.34 -8.36 -14.11
C ASN A 60 -18.64 -8.18 -12.75
N ASP A 61 -18.70 -9.20 -11.90
CA ASP A 61 -18.13 -9.15 -10.55
C ASP A 61 -16.62 -9.43 -10.51
N ASN A 62 -15.93 -9.38 -11.65
CA ASN A 62 -14.50 -9.62 -11.75
C ASN A 62 -13.68 -8.37 -11.41
N PRO A 63 -12.40 -8.54 -11.01
CA PRO A 63 -11.47 -7.43 -10.86
C PRO A 63 -11.36 -6.59 -12.12
N LYS A 64 -11.34 -5.28 -11.96
CA LYS A 64 -11.34 -4.33 -13.08
C LYS A 64 -10.02 -4.29 -13.83
N TYR A 65 -8.92 -4.47 -13.13
CA TYR A 65 -7.57 -4.33 -13.67
C TYR A 65 -6.73 -5.59 -13.44
N THR A 66 -5.80 -5.85 -14.36
CA THR A 66 -4.69 -6.78 -14.16
C THR A 66 -3.59 -6.10 -13.35
N ALA A 67 -2.69 -6.88 -12.75
CA ALA A 67 -1.54 -6.34 -12.04
C ALA A 67 -0.65 -5.47 -12.94
N SER A 68 -0.48 -5.83 -14.22
CA SER A 68 0.26 -5.02 -15.19
C SER A 68 -0.38 -3.65 -15.40
N GLN A 69 -1.70 -3.59 -15.63
CA GLN A 69 -2.41 -2.32 -15.83
C GLN A 69 -2.32 -1.37 -14.63
N ILE A 70 -2.18 -1.93 -13.42
CA ILE A 70 -2.02 -1.13 -12.21
C ILE A 70 -0.61 -0.52 -12.14
N VAL A 71 0.42 -1.25 -12.56
CA VAL A 71 1.79 -0.68 -12.66
C VAL A 71 1.87 0.38 -13.76
N ASP A 72 1.17 0.17 -14.88
CA ASP A 72 1.09 1.16 -15.97
C ASP A 72 0.53 2.51 -15.49
N LEU A 73 -0.40 2.51 -14.51
CA LEU A 73 -0.86 3.76 -13.87
C LEU A 73 0.31 4.61 -13.36
N TYR A 74 1.28 4.00 -12.69
CA TYR A 74 2.45 4.71 -12.18
C TYR A 74 3.39 5.15 -13.29
N LEU A 75 3.64 4.29 -14.28
CA LEU A 75 4.55 4.58 -15.39
C LEU A 75 4.00 5.67 -16.32
N GLU A 76 2.68 5.70 -16.53
CA GLU A 76 2.04 6.69 -17.40
C GLU A 76 1.73 8.02 -16.70
N HIS A 77 1.43 8.00 -15.39
CA HIS A 77 0.91 9.15 -14.66
C HIS A 77 1.75 9.61 -13.48
N GLY A 78 2.88 8.96 -13.19
CA GLY A 78 3.77 9.34 -12.09
C GLY A 78 4.20 10.81 -12.18
N GLU A 79 4.63 11.26 -13.36
CA GLU A 79 4.98 12.66 -13.58
C GLU A 79 3.80 13.62 -13.37
N GLU A 80 2.56 13.24 -13.72
CA GLU A 80 1.37 14.07 -13.51
C GLU A 80 1.06 14.23 -12.02
N ILE A 81 1.22 13.15 -11.25
CA ILE A 81 0.97 13.13 -9.79
C ILE A 81 1.99 14.00 -9.06
N PHE A 82 3.28 13.88 -9.41
CA PHE A 82 4.39 14.60 -8.78
C PHE A 82 4.85 15.83 -9.57
N LYS A 83 3.96 16.41 -10.38
CA LYS A 83 4.27 17.62 -11.16
C LYS A 83 4.31 18.86 -10.28
N ASN A 84 5.50 19.40 -10.11
CA ASN A 84 5.72 20.65 -9.41
C ASN A 84 5.42 21.83 -10.35
N THR A 85 4.40 22.64 -10.06
CA THR A 85 4.12 23.85 -10.85
C THR A 85 5.07 24.98 -10.45
N LEU A 86 5.52 25.78 -11.41
CA LEU A 86 6.40 26.95 -11.19
C LEU A 86 5.90 27.89 -10.08
N PHE A 87 4.59 27.95 -9.86
CA PHE A 87 3.96 28.79 -8.81
C PHE A 87 4.31 28.33 -7.39
N HIS A 88 4.44 27.01 -7.14
CA HIS A 88 4.84 26.49 -5.84
C HIS A 88 6.33 26.74 -5.55
N LYS A 89 7.20 26.75 -6.58
CA LYS A 89 8.62 27.10 -6.40
C LYS A 89 8.84 28.54 -5.94
N ILE A 90 7.99 29.48 -6.34
CA ILE A 90 8.11 30.92 -5.98
C ILE A 90 7.66 31.16 -4.53
N ARG A 91 6.64 30.45 -4.04
CA ARG A 91 6.18 30.53 -2.64
C ARG A 91 7.19 29.96 -1.64
N ALA A 92 7.89 28.88 -2.02
CA ALA A 92 8.92 28.27 -1.17
C ALA A 92 10.14 29.19 -0.91
N VAL A 93 10.40 30.20 -1.77
CA VAL A 93 11.49 31.18 -1.59
C VAL A 93 11.20 32.21 -0.48
N GLY A 94 9.92 32.34 -0.06
CA GLY A 94 9.50 33.27 1.02
C GLY A 94 9.60 32.73 2.45
N GLY A 95 10.17 31.54 2.67
CA GLY A 95 10.41 30.99 4.01
C GLY A 95 9.18 30.36 4.68
N ILE A 96 8.05 30.24 3.99
CA ILE A 96 6.89 29.49 4.43
C ILE A 96 6.96 28.15 3.69
N LEU A 97 7.09 27.05 4.44
CA LEU A 97 7.01 25.69 3.91
C LEU A 97 5.58 25.46 3.40
N ASP A 98 5.37 25.65 2.10
CA ASP A 98 4.15 25.23 1.40
C ASP A 98 4.32 23.77 0.92
N GLU A 99 3.23 23.05 0.68
CA GLU A 99 3.27 21.70 0.17
C GLU A 99 3.99 21.62 -1.18
N LYS A 100 4.72 20.53 -1.40
CA LYS A 100 5.58 20.38 -2.58
C LYS A 100 4.76 20.20 -3.86
N TYR A 101 3.60 19.51 -3.76
CA TYR A 101 2.75 19.17 -4.91
C TYR A 101 1.28 19.53 -4.72
N PRO A 102 0.63 20.13 -5.74
CA PRO A 102 -0.81 20.34 -5.73
C PRO A 102 -1.53 18.99 -5.91
N LYS A 103 -2.59 18.74 -5.15
CA LYS A 103 -3.40 17.52 -5.22
C LYS A 103 -4.06 17.26 -6.58
N LYS A 104 -4.27 18.30 -7.38
CA LYS A 104 -5.04 18.22 -8.64
C LYS A 104 -4.57 17.10 -9.58
N GLY A 105 -3.25 16.90 -9.71
CA GLY A 105 -2.69 15.82 -10.51
C GLY A 105 -3.11 14.46 -10.00
N MET A 106 -2.88 14.19 -8.72
CA MET A 106 -3.26 12.94 -8.06
C MET A 106 -4.78 12.70 -8.14
N GLN A 107 -5.60 13.70 -7.79
CA GLN A 107 -7.07 13.61 -7.85
C GLN A 107 -7.58 13.27 -9.25
N LYS A 108 -7.00 13.87 -10.30
CA LYS A 108 -7.37 13.59 -11.70
C LYS A 108 -7.06 12.14 -12.08
N VAL A 109 -5.89 11.64 -11.71
CA VAL A 109 -5.49 10.26 -11.98
C VAL A 109 -6.38 9.29 -11.20
N LEU A 110 -6.58 9.51 -9.90
CA LEU A 110 -7.45 8.65 -9.08
C LEU A 110 -8.88 8.63 -9.61
N LYS A 111 -9.43 9.78 -10.04
CA LYS A 111 -10.77 9.84 -10.66
C LYS A 111 -10.82 9.07 -11.98
N LYS A 112 -9.77 9.14 -12.81
CA LYS A 112 -9.70 8.39 -14.09
C LYS A 112 -9.78 6.87 -13.85
N TYR A 113 -9.05 6.36 -12.86
CA TYR A 113 -8.92 4.92 -12.62
C TYR A 113 -10.03 4.36 -11.72
N MET A 114 -10.39 5.05 -10.67
CA MET A 114 -11.34 4.58 -9.65
C MET A 114 -12.78 5.05 -9.88
N GLY A 115 -12.95 6.19 -10.61
CA GLY A 115 -14.27 6.76 -10.89
C GLY A 115 -15.00 7.14 -9.61
N ASP A 116 -16.26 6.73 -9.52
CA ASP A 116 -17.14 6.95 -8.37
C ASP A 116 -17.43 5.66 -7.60
N ALA A 117 -16.54 4.67 -7.66
CA ALA A 117 -16.67 3.44 -6.90
C ALA A 117 -16.66 3.75 -5.37
N LEU A 118 -17.50 3.07 -4.64
CA LEU A 118 -17.59 3.16 -3.18
C LEU A 118 -16.69 2.09 -2.52
N LEU A 119 -16.25 2.38 -1.30
CA LEU A 119 -15.43 1.44 -0.52
C LEU A 119 -16.17 0.10 -0.30
N SER A 120 -17.50 0.16 -0.11
CA SER A 120 -18.35 -1.03 -0.01
C SER A 120 -18.42 -1.88 -1.28
N ASP A 121 -18.08 -1.30 -2.46
CA ASP A 121 -18.13 -2.00 -3.74
C ASP A 121 -16.87 -2.81 -4.02
N LEU A 122 -15.84 -2.70 -3.19
CA LEU A 122 -14.61 -3.47 -3.36
C LEU A 122 -14.87 -4.97 -3.20
N LEU A 123 -14.19 -5.77 -4.01
CA LEU A 123 -14.43 -7.22 -4.14
C LEU A 123 -14.16 -8.04 -2.88
N LYS A 124 -13.27 -7.57 -2.02
CA LYS A 124 -12.84 -8.28 -0.80
C LYS A 124 -12.66 -7.30 0.36
N PRO A 125 -12.66 -7.78 1.59
CA PRO A 125 -12.22 -7.03 2.74
C PRO A 125 -10.88 -6.33 2.50
N THR A 126 -10.82 -5.06 2.89
CA THR A 126 -9.60 -4.26 2.79
C THR A 126 -9.38 -3.46 4.06
N LEU A 127 -8.12 -3.10 4.32
CA LEU A 127 -7.73 -2.17 5.37
C LEU A 127 -6.76 -1.15 4.79
N ILE A 128 -7.20 0.10 4.67
CA ILE A 128 -6.36 1.21 4.20
C ILE A 128 -6.13 2.18 5.34
N THR A 129 -4.86 2.52 5.59
CA THR A 129 -4.46 3.33 6.73
C THR A 129 -4.47 4.82 6.39
N ALA A 130 -4.93 5.65 7.32
CA ALA A 130 -4.80 7.10 7.31
C ALA A 130 -4.76 7.63 8.75
N TYR A 131 -4.36 8.88 8.97
CA TYR A 131 -4.39 9.49 10.29
C TYR A 131 -5.31 10.72 10.30
N GLU A 132 -6.30 10.72 11.17
CA GLU A 132 -7.24 11.81 11.33
C GLU A 132 -6.67 12.86 12.30
N ILE A 133 -6.30 14.03 11.75
CA ILE A 133 -5.51 15.02 12.48
C ILE A 133 -6.35 15.87 13.44
N GLU A 134 -7.65 16.11 13.15
CA GLU A 134 -8.52 16.88 14.04
C GLU A 134 -8.93 16.07 15.28
N LYS A 135 -9.20 14.77 15.09
CA LYS A 135 -9.54 13.84 16.19
C LYS A 135 -8.30 13.19 16.83
N ARG A 136 -7.10 13.42 16.28
CA ARG A 136 -5.81 12.91 16.78
C ARG A 136 -5.82 11.38 16.95
N LYS A 137 -6.27 10.64 15.94
CA LYS A 137 -6.34 9.17 15.98
C LYS A 137 -6.02 8.51 14.65
N ALA A 138 -5.53 7.27 14.73
CA ALA A 138 -5.45 6.38 13.57
C ALA A 138 -6.86 6.18 12.96
N HIS A 139 -6.93 6.18 11.65
CA HIS A 139 -8.14 5.90 10.90
C HIS A 139 -7.85 4.74 9.94
N PHE A 140 -8.73 3.75 9.96
CA PHE A 140 -8.68 2.59 9.09
C PHE A 140 -9.93 2.59 8.23
N PHE A 141 -9.75 2.70 6.93
CA PHE A 141 -10.83 2.49 5.97
C PHE A 141 -10.95 0.99 5.73
N THR A 142 -12.10 0.43 6.06
CA THR A 142 -12.38 -1.00 5.88
C THR A 142 -13.63 -1.22 5.03
N GLN A 143 -13.54 -2.12 4.06
CA GLN A 143 -14.67 -2.43 3.17
C GLN A 143 -15.85 -3.01 3.95
N HIS A 144 -15.60 -3.91 4.88
CA HIS A 144 -16.64 -4.58 5.66
C HIS A 144 -17.39 -3.65 6.64
N ASP A 145 -16.74 -2.60 7.17
CA ASP A 145 -17.43 -1.57 7.95
C ASP A 145 -18.26 -0.66 7.06
N ALA A 146 -17.75 -0.34 5.86
CA ALA A 146 -18.51 0.42 4.87
C ALA A 146 -19.81 -0.28 4.48
N VAL A 147 -19.81 -1.61 4.40
CA VAL A 147 -21.01 -2.42 4.14
C VAL A 147 -21.97 -2.44 5.34
N LYS A 148 -21.44 -2.51 6.57
CA LYS A 148 -22.24 -2.76 7.79
C LYS A 148 -22.75 -1.50 8.46
N SER A 149 -21.96 -0.43 8.51
CA SER A 149 -22.16 0.68 9.45
C SER A 149 -22.42 2.04 8.81
N GLY A 150 -22.51 2.12 7.47
CA GLY A 150 -22.69 3.40 6.78
C GLY A 150 -21.48 4.34 6.91
N ASN A 151 -20.28 3.80 7.13
CA ASN A 151 -19.02 4.55 7.05
C ASN A 151 -18.43 4.37 5.64
N ASN A 152 -19.20 4.75 4.63
CA ASN A 152 -18.83 4.52 3.24
C ASN A 152 -18.17 5.76 2.61
N PHE A 153 -17.23 5.56 1.73
CA PHE A 153 -16.43 6.59 1.10
C PHE A 153 -16.21 6.28 -0.37
N LEU A 154 -15.93 7.30 -1.16
CA LEU A 154 -15.43 7.08 -2.51
C LEU A 154 -14.00 6.50 -2.46
N VAL A 155 -13.76 5.41 -3.19
CA VAL A 155 -12.45 4.74 -3.21
C VAL A 155 -11.32 5.71 -3.59
N ARG A 156 -11.57 6.64 -4.53
CA ARG A 156 -10.59 7.68 -4.90
C ARG A 156 -10.23 8.62 -3.75
N GLU A 157 -11.18 8.90 -2.85
CA GLU A 157 -10.95 9.75 -1.67
C GLU A 157 -10.22 8.99 -0.56
N VAL A 158 -10.48 7.70 -0.43
CA VAL A 158 -9.69 6.79 0.42
C VAL A 158 -8.24 6.75 -0.05
N ALA A 159 -8.03 6.57 -1.37
CA ALA A 159 -6.70 6.53 -1.98
C ALA A 159 -5.97 7.89 -1.84
N GLU A 160 -6.67 9.02 -2.01
CA GLU A 160 -6.13 10.36 -1.75
C GLU A 160 -5.71 10.51 -0.29
N SER A 161 -6.58 10.12 0.64
CA SER A 161 -6.36 10.27 2.08
C SER A 161 -5.13 9.51 2.56
N THR A 162 -5.00 8.25 2.16
CA THR A 162 -3.86 7.41 2.54
C THR A 162 -2.54 7.91 1.95
N ALA A 163 -2.58 8.59 0.78
CA ALA A 163 -1.39 9.10 0.07
C ALA A 163 -1.10 10.59 0.35
N SER A 164 -1.87 11.26 1.21
CA SER A 164 -1.68 12.67 1.58
C SER A 164 -0.53 12.83 2.58
N ALA A 165 0.70 12.51 2.13
CA ALA A 165 1.90 12.57 2.96
C ALA A 165 2.26 14.03 3.31
N PRO A 166 2.40 14.38 4.61
CA PRO A 166 2.83 15.70 5.03
C PRO A 166 4.15 16.10 4.36
N THR A 167 4.30 17.37 4.04
CA THR A 167 5.41 17.98 3.28
C THR A 167 5.38 17.72 1.77
N TYR A 168 4.67 16.69 1.29
CA TYR A 168 4.49 16.41 -0.13
C TYR A 168 3.14 16.92 -0.64
N PHE A 169 2.06 16.63 0.07
CA PHE A 169 0.69 17.01 -0.29
C PHE A 169 -0.04 17.64 0.90
N GLU A 170 -1.04 18.46 0.57
CA GLU A 170 -2.02 18.97 1.55
C GLU A 170 -2.77 17.80 2.23
N CYS A 171 -3.28 18.00 3.45
CA CYS A 171 -4.16 17.03 4.09
C CYS A 171 -5.44 16.83 3.26
N ALA A 172 -5.95 15.60 3.19
CA ALA A 172 -7.21 15.31 2.53
C ALA A 172 -8.39 15.73 3.43
N ARG A 173 -9.40 16.37 2.82
CA ARG A 173 -10.68 16.61 3.47
C ARG A 173 -11.77 15.89 2.70
N ILE A 174 -12.37 14.88 3.31
CA ILE A 174 -13.36 14.03 2.68
C ILE A 174 -14.60 13.91 3.57
N LYS A 175 -15.68 13.37 3.01
CA LYS A 175 -16.90 13.06 3.74
C LYS A 175 -17.31 11.62 3.52
N ASP A 176 -17.92 11.03 4.55
CA ASP A 176 -18.63 9.76 4.39
C ASP A 176 -20.05 9.98 3.84
N ASP A 177 -20.76 8.89 3.59
CA ASP A 177 -22.15 8.89 3.12
C ASP A 177 -23.15 9.47 4.13
N LEU A 178 -22.77 9.58 5.41
CA LEU A 178 -23.52 10.28 6.46
C LEU A 178 -23.16 11.78 6.55
N ASN A 179 -22.40 12.31 5.59
CA ASN A 179 -21.96 13.71 5.50
C ASN A 179 -21.07 14.18 6.68
N ARG A 180 -20.35 13.24 7.35
CA ARG A 180 -19.39 13.56 8.41
C ARG A 180 -18.04 13.93 7.79
N ASP A 181 -17.44 15.01 8.29
CA ASP A 181 -16.12 15.49 7.82
C ASP A 181 -14.97 14.70 8.44
N TYR A 182 -13.95 14.48 7.64
CA TYR A 182 -12.66 13.89 8.03
C TYR A 182 -11.51 14.68 7.42
N THR A 183 -10.52 15.01 8.25
CA THR A 183 -9.28 15.69 7.83
C THR A 183 -8.10 14.75 8.03
N LEU A 184 -7.61 14.19 6.93
CA LEU A 184 -6.74 13.02 6.93
C LEU A 184 -5.38 13.29 6.30
N VAL A 185 -4.37 12.62 6.82
CA VAL A 185 -3.01 12.54 6.26
C VAL A 185 -2.60 11.08 6.11
N ASP A 186 -1.51 10.86 5.38
CA ASP A 186 -0.95 9.54 5.09
C ASP A 186 -0.77 8.66 6.34
N GLY A 187 -1.22 7.42 6.24
CA GLY A 187 -1.08 6.42 7.30
C GLY A 187 0.37 5.99 7.56
N GLY A 188 1.30 6.31 6.66
CA GLY A 188 2.73 6.00 6.81
C GLY A 188 3.37 6.61 8.06
N LEU A 189 2.75 7.63 8.64
CA LEU A 189 3.20 8.23 9.91
C LEU A 189 3.13 7.28 11.10
N PHE A 190 2.26 6.25 11.07
CA PHE A 190 2.09 5.32 12.20
C PHE A 190 2.01 3.85 11.79
N ALA A 191 1.69 3.54 10.54
CA ALA A 191 1.51 2.18 10.04
C ALA A 191 2.01 2.06 8.59
N ASN A 192 3.27 2.46 8.32
CA ASN A 192 3.84 2.38 6.97
C ASN A 192 3.82 0.96 6.41
N ASN A 193 4.11 -0.04 7.25
CA ASN A 193 3.84 -1.45 6.99
C ASN A 193 2.52 -1.83 7.68
N PRO A 194 1.41 -2.03 6.95
CA PRO A 194 0.10 -2.31 7.55
C PRO A 194 -0.09 -3.77 7.96
N THR A 195 0.92 -4.62 7.86
CA THR A 195 0.79 -6.08 8.05
C THR A 195 0.24 -6.46 9.42
N LEU A 196 0.72 -5.83 10.51
CA LEU A 196 0.21 -6.15 11.85
C LEU A 196 -1.22 -5.65 12.05
N CYS A 197 -1.59 -4.53 11.45
CA CYS A 197 -2.98 -4.05 11.45
C CYS A 197 -3.88 -5.04 10.67
N ALA A 198 -3.44 -5.51 9.51
CA ALA A 198 -4.15 -6.51 8.72
C ALA A 198 -4.30 -7.84 9.46
N TYR A 199 -3.25 -8.30 10.15
CA TYR A 199 -3.29 -9.49 10.99
C TYR A 199 -4.34 -9.37 12.11
N ALA A 200 -4.35 -8.23 12.81
CA ALA A 200 -5.33 -7.97 13.87
C ALA A 200 -6.76 -7.91 13.32
N GLU A 201 -6.95 -7.26 12.16
CA GLU A 201 -8.24 -7.14 11.48
C GLU A 201 -8.77 -8.50 11.02
N ALA A 202 -7.91 -9.31 10.39
CA ALA A 202 -8.28 -10.66 9.96
C ALA A 202 -8.77 -11.53 11.12
N ARG A 203 -8.12 -11.44 12.29
CA ARG A 203 -8.55 -12.15 13.50
C ARG A 203 -9.91 -11.71 14.02
N ASN A 204 -10.26 -10.45 13.81
CA ASN A 204 -11.56 -9.92 14.20
C ASN A 204 -12.65 -10.27 13.18
N LEU A 205 -12.31 -10.19 11.89
CA LEU A 205 -13.24 -10.35 10.79
C LEU A 205 -13.59 -11.81 10.50
N PHE A 206 -12.57 -12.67 10.43
CA PHE A 206 -12.75 -14.08 10.08
C PHE A 206 -12.93 -14.96 11.32
N LYS A 207 -13.81 -15.94 11.18
CA LYS A 207 -14.07 -16.96 12.22
C LYS A 207 -13.79 -18.33 11.63
N LYS A 208 -13.43 -19.29 12.50
CA LYS A 208 -13.35 -20.70 12.11
C LYS A 208 -14.76 -21.25 11.83
N GLU A 209 -14.85 -22.38 11.18
CA GLU A 209 -16.11 -23.04 10.81
C GLU A 209 -17.06 -23.30 12.01
N ASP A 210 -16.51 -23.45 13.21
CA ASP A 210 -17.29 -23.56 14.45
C ASP A 210 -18.01 -22.26 14.85
N ALA A 211 -17.82 -21.17 14.07
CA ALA A 211 -18.41 -19.85 14.23
C ALA A 211 -18.13 -19.12 15.57
N GLN A 212 -17.36 -19.74 16.48
CA GLN A 212 -17.06 -19.20 17.80
C GLN A 212 -15.58 -18.81 17.99
N THR A 213 -14.67 -19.53 17.33
CA THR A 213 -13.23 -19.34 17.49
C THR A 213 -12.68 -18.38 16.43
N ALA A 214 -11.99 -17.32 16.86
CA ALA A 214 -11.26 -16.44 15.94
C ALA A 214 -10.11 -17.19 15.26
N VAL A 215 -9.84 -16.86 13.99
CA VAL A 215 -8.65 -17.34 13.29
C VAL A 215 -7.37 -16.88 14.01
N THR A 216 -6.33 -17.69 13.93
CA THR A 216 -5.03 -17.46 14.56
C THR A 216 -3.94 -17.37 13.50
N ALA A 217 -2.70 -17.09 13.88
CA ALA A 217 -1.59 -17.03 12.92
C ALA A 217 -1.41 -18.35 12.16
N SER A 218 -1.68 -19.51 12.79
CA SER A 218 -1.59 -20.82 12.11
C SER A 218 -2.62 -21.03 10.99
N ASP A 219 -3.69 -20.23 11.00
CA ASP A 219 -4.77 -20.29 10.00
C ASP A 219 -4.58 -19.27 8.88
N MET A 220 -3.47 -18.48 8.88
CA MET A 220 -3.25 -17.37 7.95
C MET A 220 -1.96 -17.54 7.16
N LEU A 221 -2.04 -17.25 5.86
CA LEU A 221 -0.87 -16.98 5.01
C LEU A 221 -0.74 -15.48 4.80
N ILE A 222 0.41 -14.89 5.13
CA ILE A 222 0.62 -13.44 4.99
C ILE A 222 1.78 -13.18 4.02
N LEU A 223 1.48 -12.40 2.97
CA LEU A 223 2.47 -11.79 2.10
C LEU A 223 2.59 -10.30 2.40
N SER A 224 3.76 -9.86 2.82
CA SER A 224 4.07 -8.46 3.11
C SER A 224 5.07 -7.94 2.07
N LEU A 225 4.70 -6.89 1.36
CA LEU A 225 5.49 -6.31 0.28
C LEU A 225 5.94 -4.91 0.64
N GLY A 226 7.25 -4.71 0.69
CA GLY A 226 7.87 -3.41 0.89
C GLY A 226 8.08 -2.64 -0.41
N THR A 227 8.39 -1.37 -0.27
CA THR A 227 8.66 -0.44 -1.38
C THR A 227 10.15 -0.17 -1.58
N GLY A 228 11.00 -0.98 -0.98
CA GLY A 228 12.45 -0.79 -0.93
C GLY A 228 12.88 0.16 0.19
N SER A 229 13.79 -0.31 1.03
CA SER A 229 14.37 0.50 2.09
C SER A 229 15.61 1.24 1.58
N ASN A 230 15.69 2.52 1.92
CA ASN A 230 16.92 3.26 1.78
C ASN A 230 17.54 3.45 3.17
N LYS A 231 18.62 2.73 3.44
CA LYS A 231 19.38 2.92 4.67
C LYS A 231 20.23 4.19 4.59
N LYS A 232 19.57 5.36 4.46
CA LYS A 232 20.24 6.66 4.48
C LYS A 232 20.95 6.83 5.81
N ILE A 233 22.27 6.93 5.73
CA ILE A 233 23.08 7.13 6.92
C ILE A 233 22.98 8.60 7.32
N TYR A 234 22.65 8.83 8.57
CA TYR A 234 22.70 10.14 9.24
C TYR A 234 23.92 10.21 10.16
N PRO A 235 25.09 10.67 9.67
CA PRO A 235 26.32 10.65 10.46
C PRO A 235 26.21 11.54 11.70
N TYR A 236 26.69 11.07 12.85
CA TYR A 236 26.65 11.81 14.12
C TYR A 236 27.18 13.24 14.01
N HIS A 237 28.31 13.44 13.31
CA HIS A 237 28.94 14.76 13.16
C HIS A 237 28.05 15.78 12.43
N LYS A 238 27.12 15.33 11.58
CA LYS A 238 26.09 16.17 10.94
C LYS A 238 24.86 16.30 11.81
N ALA A 239 24.30 15.17 12.24
CA ALA A 239 23.01 15.11 12.95
C ALA A 239 23.03 15.84 14.30
N LYS A 240 24.17 15.84 15.03
CA LYS A 240 24.32 16.52 16.32
C LYS A 240 24.07 18.04 16.28
N ASN A 241 24.16 18.65 15.11
CA ASN A 241 24.02 20.09 14.92
C ASN A 241 22.70 20.47 14.22
N TRP A 242 21.81 19.52 13.96
CA TRP A 242 20.55 19.79 13.27
C TRP A 242 19.59 20.57 14.17
N GLY A 243 19.01 21.62 13.57
CA GLY A 243 17.86 22.32 14.11
C GLY A 243 16.53 21.71 13.63
N MET A 244 15.41 22.39 13.92
CA MET A 244 14.09 21.89 13.54
C MET A 244 13.93 21.67 12.04
N ALA A 245 14.41 22.58 11.20
CA ALA A 245 14.25 22.49 9.74
C ALA A 245 14.99 21.29 9.16
N GLU A 246 16.19 20.99 9.65
CA GLU A 246 16.99 19.86 9.20
C GLU A 246 16.42 18.51 9.65
N TRP A 247 15.70 18.47 10.78
CA TRP A 247 15.09 17.27 11.34
C TRP A 247 13.81 16.84 10.61
N VAL A 248 13.07 17.75 9.94
CA VAL A 248 11.73 17.44 9.37
C VAL A 248 11.76 16.21 8.46
N LYS A 249 12.62 16.20 7.43
CA LYS A 249 12.71 15.05 6.51
C LYS A 249 13.27 13.79 7.17
N PRO A 250 14.41 13.84 7.91
CA PRO A 250 14.93 12.68 8.62
C PRO A 250 13.94 12.05 9.60
N VAL A 251 13.15 12.83 10.34
CA VAL A 251 12.16 12.27 11.27
C VAL A 251 11.09 11.46 10.54
N ILE A 252 10.56 11.98 9.44
CA ILE A 252 9.55 11.25 8.64
C ILE A 252 10.15 9.95 8.10
N ASP A 253 11.35 10.00 7.53
CA ASP A 253 12.05 8.83 7.00
C ASP A 253 12.32 7.77 8.08
N ILE A 254 12.83 8.19 9.24
CA ILE A 254 13.08 7.30 10.38
C ILE A 254 11.76 6.70 10.91
N MET A 255 10.69 7.49 11.01
CA MET A 255 9.39 6.99 11.47
C MET A 255 8.84 5.94 10.52
N MET A 256 8.83 6.21 9.22
CA MET A 256 8.31 5.26 8.23
C MET A 256 9.12 3.95 8.21
N SER A 257 10.45 4.04 8.18
CA SER A 257 11.32 2.85 8.16
C SER A 257 11.31 2.10 9.48
N GLY A 258 11.36 2.82 10.61
CA GLY A 258 11.36 2.22 11.94
C GLY A 258 10.06 1.48 12.26
N VAL A 259 8.91 2.05 11.87
CA VAL A 259 7.62 1.36 11.99
C VAL A 259 7.58 0.11 11.12
N ALA A 260 8.05 0.20 9.86
CA ALA A 260 8.04 -0.95 8.96
C ALA A 260 8.92 -2.10 9.47
N GLU A 261 10.13 -1.80 9.96
CA GLU A 261 11.03 -2.79 10.57
C GLU A 261 10.45 -3.40 11.87
N THR A 262 9.83 -2.58 12.71
CA THR A 262 9.21 -3.04 13.96
C THR A 262 8.06 -4.00 13.68
N VAL A 263 7.21 -3.70 12.71
CA VAL A 263 6.09 -4.58 12.32
C VAL A 263 6.61 -5.90 11.75
N ASP A 264 7.61 -5.87 10.87
CA ASP A 264 8.22 -7.10 10.35
C ASP A 264 8.78 -7.98 11.48
N TYR A 265 9.53 -7.38 12.42
CA TYR A 265 10.03 -8.07 13.60
C TYR A 265 8.90 -8.72 14.42
N GLN A 266 7.85 -7.97 14.74
CA GLN A 266 6.74 -8.46 15.55
C GLN A 266 5.99 -9.61 14.87
N VAL A 267 5.69 -9.50 13.57
CA VAL A 267 4.98 -10.54 12.84
C VAL A 267 5.84 -11.80 12.72
N ARG A 268 7.16 -11.68 12.45
CA ARG A 268 8.08 -12.83 12.46
C ARG A 268 8.06 -13.55 13.82
N GLN A 269 8.16 -12.81 14.93
CA GLN A 269 8.11 -13.40 16.26
C GLN A 269 6.79 -14.15 16.52
N ILE A 270 5.65 -13.63 16.02
CA ILE A 270 4.37 -14.33 16.14
C ILE A 270 4.41 -15.67 15.40
N TYR A 271 4.90 -15.70 14.15
CA TYR A 271 4.95 -16.92 13.35
C TYR A 271 6.02 -17.91 13.80
N ASP A 272 7.17 -17.42 14.26
CA ASP A 272 8.22 -18.26 14.85
C ASP A 272 7.74 -18.94 16.14
N ALA A 273 7.05 -18.19 17.01
CA ALA A 273 6.53 -18.72 18.29
C ALA A 273 5.52 -19.86 18.13
N ILE A 274 4.77 -19.89 17.03
CA ILE A 274 3.81 -20.97 16.73
C ILE A 274 4.40 -22.06 15.83
N GLY A 275 5.68 -21.98 15.45
CA GLY A 275 6.36 -22.97 14.60
C GLY A 275 5.92 -22.95 13.13
N CYS A 276 5.35 -21.85 12.63
CA CYS A 276 4.88 -21.70 11.25
C CYS A 276 5.58 -20.54 10.48
N PRO A 277 6.93 -20.41 10.53
CA PRO A 277 7.62 -19.26 9.92
C PRO A 277 7.36 -19.12 8.42
N ASP A 278 7.12 -20.22 7.73
CA ASP A 278 6.85 -20.27 6.28
C ASP A 278 5.45 -19.71 5.87
N GLN A 279 4.61 -19.33 6.83
CA GLN A 279 3.30 -18.74 6.56
C GLN A 279 3.35 -17.20 6.53
N TYR A 280 4.46 -16.61 6.94
CA TYR A 280 4.73 -15.18 6.79
C TYR A 280 5.89 -14.96 5.84
N VAL A 281 5.63 -14.29 4.72
CA VAL A 281 6.64 -13.93 3.72
C VAL A 281 6.72 -12.42 3.62
N ARG A 282 7.90 -11.85 3.92
CA ARG A 282 8.21 -10.43 3.74
C ARG A 282 9.22 -10.27 2.61
N ILE A 283 8.82 -9.56 1.55
CA ILE A 283 9.71 -9.19 0.46
C ILE A 283 10.05 -7.71 0.59
N GLU A 284 11.29 -7.45 0.95
CA GLU A 284 11.85 -6.12 1.12
C GLU A 284 13.32 -6.16 0.74
N ALA A 285 13.82 -5.12 0.08
CA ALA A 285 15.22 -5.03 -0.26
C ALA A 285 15.76 -3.61 -0.08
N THR A 286 17.08 -3.51 0.09
CA THR A 286 17.77 -2.23 0.02
C THR A 286 17.82 -1.78 -1.43
N LEU A 287 17.44 -0.52 -1.69
CA LEU A 287 17.49 0.06 -3.02
C LEU A 287 18.93 0.19 -3.51
N PRO A 288 19.25 -0.25 -4.73
CA PRO A 288 20.58 -0.08 -5.31
C PRO A 288 20.87 1.39 -5.63
N SER A 289 22.12 1.75 -5.75
CA SER A 289 22.53 3.13 -6.08
C SER A 289 22.08 3.62 -7.47
N THR A 290 21.62 2.72 -8.31
CA THR A 290 21.04 3.02 -9.64
C THR A 290 19.61 3.53 -9.56
N VAL A 291 18.95 3.38 -8.41
CA VAL A 291 17.59 3.86 -8.15
C VAL A 291 17.66 5.11 -7.28
N ASN A 292 17.01 6.19 -7.70
CA ASN A 292 16.81 7.33 -6.83
C ASN A 292 15.80 6.95 -5.75
N ASN A 293 16.18 7.15 -4.50
CA ASN A 293 15.40 6.74 -3.34
C ASN A 293 14.35 7.76 -2.88
N GLU A 294 14.30 8.94 -3.50
CA GLU A 294 13.27 9.93 -3.18
C GLU A 294 11.89 9.40 -3.62
N MET A 295 10.92 9.47 -2.71
CA MET A 295 9.57 8.91 -2.90
C MET A 295 8.75 9.65 -3.98
N ASP A 296 9.25 10.76 -4.47
CA ASP A 296 8.59 11.64 -5.44
C ASP A 296 9.40 11.85 -6.73
N ASP A 297 10.49 11.12 -6.93
CA ASP A 297 11.20 11.13 -8.20
C ASP A 297 10.51 10.24 -9.24
N ALA A 298 9.53 10.82 -9.91
CA ALA A 298 8.76 10.19 -10.98
C ALA A 298 9.36 10.47 -12.38
N SER A 299 10.67 10.69 -12.47
CA SER A 299 11.33 10.74 -13.78
C SER A 299 11.20 9.39 -14.50
N PRO A 300 11.03 9.39 -15.84
CA PRO A 300 10.92 8.14 -16.60
C PRO A 300 12.08 7.17 -16.34
N GLU A 301 13.29 7.69 -16.20
CA GLU A 301 14.49 6.93 -15.92
C GLU A 301 14.40 6.23 -14.54
N ASN A 302 13.95 6.96 -13.51
CA ASN A 302 13.81 6.39 -12.17
C ASN A 302 12.65 5.38 -12.10
N MET A 303 11.51 5.68 -12.72
CA MET A 303 10.38 4.75 -12.78
C MET A 303 10.77 3.43 -13.45
N GLN A 304 11.54 3.50 -14.55
CA GLN A 304 12.06 2.30 -15.20
C GLN A 304 13.08 1.55 -14.33
N ALA A 305 13.97 2.26 -13.63
CA ALA A 305 14.92 1.65 -12.71
C ALA A 305 14.23 0.95 -11.52
N LEU A 306 13.13 1.54 -11.00
CA LEU A 306 12.29 0.92 -9.96
C LEU A 306 11.63 -0.36 -10.46
N LYS A 307 11.11 -0.37 -11.70
CA LYS A 307 10.52 -1.57 -12.32
C LYS A 307 11.56 -2.68 -12.47
N MET A 308 12.71 -2.36 -13.05
CA MET A 308 13.82 -3.32 -13.19
C MET A 308 14.28 -3.88 -11.84
N HIS A 309 14.32 -3.04 -10.80
CA HIS A 309 14.64 -3.49 -9.45
C HIS A 309 13.57 -4.44 -8.90
N GLY A 310 12.28 -4.16 -9.13
CA GLY A 310 11.18 -5.05 -8.78
C GLY A 310 11.29 -6.42 -9.48
N GLU A 311 11.65 -6.44 -10.77
CA GLU A 311 11.90 -7.65 -11.54
C GLU A 311 13.10 -8.46 -10.99
N ALA A 312 14.22 -7.78 -10.69
CA ALA A 312 15.40 -8.42 -10.11
C ALA A 312 15.14 -8.99 -8.71
N LEU A 313 14.38 -8.27 -7.89
CA LEU A 313 13.96 -8.73 -6.56
C LEU A 313 13.05 -9.94 -6.66
N THR A 314 12.12 -9.95 -7.61
CA THR A 314 11.26 -11.10 -7.90
C THR A 314 12.07 -12.35 -8.24
N GLU A 315 13.07 -12.24 -9.11
CA GLU A 315 13.95 -13.39 -9.44
C GLU A 315 14.77 -13.85 -8.22
N THR A 316 15.26 -12.92 -7.39
CA THR A 316 15.98 -13.24 -6.16
C THR A 316 15.11 -14.02 -5.16
N CYS A 317 13.85 -13.60 -4.98
CA CYS A 317 12.90 -14.19 -4.04
C CYS A 317 12.00 -15.26 -4.67
N LYS A 318 12.25 -15.63 -5.93
CA LYS A 318 11.37 -16.50 -6.74
C LYS A 318 10.98 -17.80 -6.04
N LYS A 319 11.95 -18.50 -5.44
CA LYS A 319 11.69 -19.76 -4.74
C LYS A 319 10.73 -19.59 -3.56
N GLU A 320 10.86 -18.51 -2.83
CA GLU A 320 10.02 -18.18 -1.69
C GLU A 320 8.60 -17.79 -2.16
N ILE A 321 8.50 -16.95 -3.17
CA ILE A 321 7.24 -16.55 -3.80
C ILE A 321 6.52 -17.77 -4.37
N ASP A 322 7.19 -18.64 -5.12
CA ASP A 322 6.59 -19.84 -5.71
C ASP A 322 6.09 -20.83 -4.64
N LYS A 323 6.83 -20.96 -3.52
CA LYS A 323 6.40 -21.77 -2.38
C LYS A 323 5.14 -21.19 -1.74
N PHE A 324 5.10 -19.87 -1.56
CA PHE A 324 3.95 -19.15 -1.02
C PHE A 324 2.72 -19.32 -1.93
N ILE A 325 2.85 -19.12 -3.25
CA ILE A 325 1.76 -19.25 -4.22
C ILE A 325 1.18 -20.66 -4.22
N LYS A 326 2.02 -21.70 -4.16
CA LYS A 326 1.53 -23.09 -4.07
C LYS A 326 0.67 -23.31 -2.83
N LYS A 327 1.07 -22.77 -1.67
CA LYS A 327 0.26 -22.85 -0.44
C LYS A 327 -1.06 -22.08 -0.61
N LEU A 328 -1.00 -20.89 -1.23
CA LEU A 328 -2.15 -20.02 -1.45
C LEU A 328 -3.20 -20.71 -2.33
N VAL A 329 -2.79 -21.29 -3.47
CA VAL A 329 -3.70 -22.01 -4.38
C VAL A 329 -4.30 -23.24 -3.72
N LEU A 330 -3.54 -23.99 -2.90
CA LEU A 330 -4.06 -25.12 -2.17
C LEU A 330 -5.07 -24.74 -1.06
N ALA A 331 -4.94 -23.54 -0.50
CA ALA A 331 -5.83 -23.03 0.53
C ALA A 331 -7.11 -22.38 -0.05
N THR A 332 -7.12 -22.06 -1.35
CA THR A 332 -8.29 -21.44 -2.00
C THR A 332 -9.31 -22.51 -2.37
N PRO A 333 -10.58 -22.42 -1.95
CA PRO A 333 -11.62 -23.38 -2.29
C PRO A 333 -11.78 -23.56 -3.81
N HIS A 334 -11.91 -24.79 -4.28
CA HIS A 334 -12.03 -25.10 -5.72
C HIS A 334 -13.25 -24.47 -6.39
N ASP A 335 -14.33 -24.19 -5.63
CA ASP A 335 -15.56 -23.58 -6.13
C ASP A 335 -15.39 -22.11 -6.55
N LEU A 336 -14.30 -21.46 -6.15
CA LEU A 336 -13.93 -20.09 -6.57
C LEU A 336 -13.00 -20.06 -7.78
N LEU A 337 -12.54 -21.23 -8.26
CA LEU A 337 -11.58 -21.37 -9.36
C LEU A 337 -12.24 -21.84 -10.70
N ALA A 338 -13.56 -22.08 -10.67
CA ALA A 338 -14.33 -22.58 -11.81
C ALA A 338 -14.94 -21.47 -12.69
#